data_300a116f1602a03cdd47b7db7c4b5dc4
#
_entry.id   300a116f1602a03cdd47b7db7c4b5dc4
#
_cell.length_a   1.000
_cell.length_b   1.000
_cell.length_c   1.000
_cell.angle_alpha   90.00
_cell.angle_beta   90.00
_cell.angle_gamma   90.00
#
_symmetry.space_group_name_H-M   'P 1'
#
loop_
_entity.id
_entity.type
_entity.pdbx_description
1 polymer ?
#
loop_
_entity_poly.entity_id
_entity_poly.type
_entity_poly.pdbx_seq_one_letter_code
_entity_poly.pdbx_strand_id
1 'polypeptide(L)'
;MKVAGLGFRKDVTLASLREALLAAGGPEGLVAVATVSYKADAEALKQLARECGVPIRAVPAETLAGIDTLTQSKLIAEKFGTGSLAEAAALAAAGPRARLIASLAVSQDRTATAAIAEGDGP
;
A
#
# COMPACT_ATOMS: atom_id res chain seq x y z
N MET A 1 -4.83 13.82 4.34
CA MET A 1 -5.34 12.81 3.38
C MET A 1 -4.76 11.45 3.73
N LYS A 2 -5.62 10.46 3.83
CA LYS A 2 -5.22 9.09 4.15
C LYS A 2 -5.14 8.23 2.89
N VAL A 3 -4.04 7.51 2.74
CA VAL A 3 -3.82 6.61 1.61
C VAL A 3 -3.42 5.25 2.15
N ALA A 4 -4.03 4.20 1.61
CA ALA A 4 -3.63 2.84 1.93
C ALA A 4 -2.65 2.34 0.87
N GLY A 5 -1.45 1.99 1.29
CA GLY A 5 -0.48 1.33 0.43
C GLY A 5 -0.68 -0.17 0.52
N LEU A 6 -0.59 -0.84 -0.61
CA LEU A 6 -0.83 -2.28 -0.70
C LEU A 6 0.34 -2.96 -1.38
N GLY A 7 0.81 -4.05 -0.77
CA GLY A 7 1.76 -4.96 -1.36
C GLY A 7 1.08 -6.32 -1.47
N PHE A 8 1.36 -7.06 -2.53
CA PHE A 8 0.69 -8.34 -2.72
C PHE A 8 1.42 -9.22 -3.71
N ARG A 9 1.14 -10.51 -3.61
CA ARG A 9 1.64 -11.50 -4.53
C ARG A 9 0.76 -11.57 -5.77
N LYS A 10 1.30 -12.16 -6.82
CA LYS A 10 0.66 -12.28 -8.12
C LYS A 10 -0.71 -12.97 -8.07
N ASP A 11 -0.86 -13.95 -7.17
CA ASP A 11 -2.07 -14.74 -7.02
C ASP A 11 -3.02 -14.22 -5.93
N VAL A 12 -2.82 -12.98 -5.48
CA VAL A 12 -3.63 -12.40 -4.42
C VAL A 12 -5.12 -12.38 -4.79
N THR A 13 -5.97 -12.58 -3.79
CA THR A 13 -7.41 -12.48 -3.97
C THR A 13 -7.93 -11.16 -3.41
N LEU A 14 -9.10 -10.75 -3.87
CA LEU A 14 -9.79 -9.59 -3.29
C LEU A 14 -10.02 -9.77 -1.79
N ALA A 15 -10.38 -10.98 -1.37
CA ALA A 15 -10.60 -11.27 0.05
C ALA A 15 -9.34 -11.01 0.88
N SER A 16 -8.18 -11.42 0.39
CA SER A 16 -6.91 -11.20 1.09
C SER A 16 -6.54 -9.72 1.18
N LEU A 17 -6.74 -8.98 0.08
CA LEU A 17 -6.52 -7.53 0.08
C LEU A 17 -7.46 -6.82 1.06
N ARG A 18 -8.73 -7.21 1.04
CA ARG A 18 -9.74 -6.65 1.95
C ARG A 18 -9.36 -6.90 3.41
N GLU A 19 -8.93 -8.12 3.71
CA GLU A 19 -8.52 -8.50 5.06
C GLU A 19 -7.34 -7.65 5.54
N ALA A 20 -6.30 -7.51 4.71
CA ALA A 20 -5.14 -6.71 5.07
C ALA A 20 -5.52 -5.24 5.29
N LEU A 21 -6.37 -4.69 4.42
CA LEU A 21 -6.83 -3.31 4.55
C LEU A 21 -7.62 -3.09 5.84
N LEU A 22 -8.54 -3.99 6.16
CA LEU A 22 -9.32 -3.91 7.40
C LEU A 22 -8.41 -3.99 8.62
N ALA A 23 -7.43 -4.89 8.60
CA ALA A 23 -6.48 -5.04 9.70
C ALA A 23 -5.62 -3.80 9.90
N ALA A 24 -5.36 -3.05 8.81
CA ALA A 24 -4.60 -1.81 8.90
C ALA A 24 -5.44 -0.61 9.37
N GLY A 25 -6.76 -0.77 9.45
CA GLY A 25 -7.65 0.28 9.93
C GLY A 25 -8.55 0.91 8.88
N GLY A 26 -8.45 0.47 7.63
CA GLY A 26 -9.29 0.99 6.56
C GLY A 26 -10.62 0.27 6.44
N PRO A 27 -11.45 0.65 5.47
CA PRO A 27 -11.21 1.68 4.45
C PRO A 27 -11.64 3.10 4.84
N GLU A 28 -12.09 3.31 6.05
CA GLU A 28 -12.70 4.57 6.47
C GLU A 28 -11.74 5.75 6.31
N GLY A 29 -12.19 6.81 5.65
CA GLY A 29 -11.42 8.04 5.49
C GLY A 29 -10.37 7.99 4.38
N LEU A 30 -10.27 6.90 3.64
CA LEU A 30 -9.28 6.81 2.55
C LEU A 30 -9.67 7.68 1.36
N VAL A 31 -8.68 8.33 0.76
CA VAL A 31 -8.84 9.07 -0.48
C VAL A 31 -8.27 8.33 -1.69
N ALA A 32 -7.44 7.32 -1.45
CA ALA A 32 -6.83 6.50 -2.51
C ALA A 32 -6.24 5.23 -1.94
N VAL A 33 -6.02 4.26 -2.81
CA VAL A 33 -5.15 3.12 -2.53
C VAL A 33 -3.94 3.24 -3.45
N ALA A 34 -2.78 2.77 -3.02
CA ALA A 34 -1.53 2.94 -3.76
C ALA A 34 -0.73 1.64 -3.80
N THR A 35 -0.01 1.45 -4.88
CA THR A 35 0.94 0.35 -5.02
C THR A 35 2.00 0.75 -6.04
N VAL A 36 3.02 -0.08 -6.19
CA VAL A 36 4.04 0.14 -7.23
C VAL A 36 3.40 0.04 -8.61
N SER A 37 3.85 0.86 -9.55
CA SER A 37 3.16 1.07 -10.82
C SER A 37 2.89 -0.21 -11.61
N TYR A 38 3.84 -1.16 -11.65
CA TYR A 38 3.62 -2.37 -12.45
C TYR A 38 2.64 -3.37 -11.80
N LYS A 39 2.20 -3.11 -10.56
CA LYS A 39 1.16 -3.91 -9.89
C LYS A 39 -0.20 -3.23 -9.91
N ALA A 40 -0.28 -2.00 -10.38
CA ALA A 40 -1.51 -1.20 -10.33
C ALA A 40 -2.64 -1.76 -11.20
N ASP A 41 -2.32 -2.61 -12.17
CA ASP A 41 -3.31 -3.22 -13.06
C ASP A 41 -3.90 -4.53 -12.52
N ALA A 42 -3.49 -4.97 -11.33
CA ALA A 42 -4.00 -6.22 -10.75
C ALA A 42 -5.52 -6.13 -10.56
N GLU A 43 -6.23 -7.15 -11.05
CA GLU A 43 -7.69 -7.16 -11.01
C GLU A 43 -8.23 -7.10 -9.58
N ALA A 44 -7.61 -7.83 -8.66
CA ALA A 44 -8.03 -7.81 -7.26
C ALA A 44 -7.91 -6.41 -6.66
N LEU A 45 -6.85 -5.66 -7.01
CA LEU A 45 -6.68 -4.30 -6.53
C LEU A 45 -7.73 -3.36 -7.11
N LYS A 46 -8.04 -3.53 -8.40
CA LYS A 46 -9.09 -2.72 -9.04
C LYS A 46 -10.45 -2.95 -8.38
N GLN A 47 -10.75 -4.19 -8.04
CA GLN A 47 -11.99 -4.51 -7.34
C GLN A 47 -12.02 -3.88 -5.96
N LEU A 48 -10.91 -3.93 -5.23
CA LEU A 48 -10.83 -3.30 -3.90
C LEU A 48 -11.05 -1.80 -3.99
N ALA A 49 -10.40 -1.13 -4.95
CA ALA A 49 -10.55 0.31 -5.14
C ALA A 49 -12.01 0.68 -5.43
N ARG A 50 -12.68 -0.12 -6.26
CA ARG A 50 -14.10 0.10 -6.56
C ARG A 50 -14.97 -0.05 -5.32
N GLU A 51 -14.71 -1.07 -4.48
CA GLU A 51 -15.45 -1.26 -3.22
C GLU A 51 -15.29 -0.05 -2.31
N CYS A 52 -14.10 0.50 -2.23
CA CYS A 52 -13.81 1.64 -1.38
C CYS A 52 -14.24 2.97 -1.98
N GLY A 53 -14.55 2.98 -3.28
CA GLY A 53 -14.92 4.21 -3.97
C GLY A 53 -13.77 5.18 -4.16
N VAL A 54 -12.53 4.69 -4.27
CA VAL A 54 -11.34 5.53 -4.37
C VAL A 54 -10.49 5.13 -5.58
N PRO A 55 -9.67 6.07 -6.09
CA PRO A 55 -8.77 5.75 -7.19
C PRO A 55 -7.55 4.95 -6.73
N ILE A 56 -6.87 4.34 -7.69
CA ILE A 56 -5.58 3.71 -7.49
C ILE A 56 -4.50 4.71 -7.88
N ARG A 57 -3.51 4.89 -7.01
CA ARG A 57 -2.32 5.69 -7.32
C ARG A 57 -1.17 4.74 -7.60
N ALA A 58 -0.67 4.78 -8.82
CA ALA A 58 0.47 3.98 -9.24
C ALA A 58 1.75 4.76 -8.93
N VAL A 59 2.60 4.20 -8.07
CA VAL A 59 3.84 4.87 -7.66
C VAL A 59 5.01 4.24 -8.41
N PRO A 60 5.80 5.05 -9.13
CA PRO A 60 6.96 4.50 -9.84
C PRO A 60 7.93 3.81 -8.88
N ALA A 61 8.51 2.70 -9.33
CA ALA A 61 9.44 1.93 -8.49
C ALA A 61 10.62 2.78 -8.01
N GLU A 62 11.13 3.66 -8.86
CA GLU A 62 12.23 4.55 -8.49
C GLU A 62 11.87 5.55 -7.40
N THR A 63 10.60 5.90 -7.29
CA THR A 63 10.11 6.78 -6.22
C THR A 63 10.11 6.06 -4.87
N LEU A 64 9.90 4.74 -4.89
CA LEU A 64 9.90 3.94 -3.67
C LEU A 64 11.30 3.73 -3.09
N ALA A 65 12.31 3.76 -3.95
CA ALA A 65 13.68 3.53 -3.52
C ALA A 65 14.11 4.61 -2.53
N GLY A 66 14.67 4.19 -1.41
CA GLY A 66 15.17 5.11 -0.41
C GLY A 66 14.14 5.64 0.58
N ILE A 67 12.85 5.29 0.42
CA ILE A 67 11.84 5.68 1.39
C ILE A 67 12.03 4.84 2.66
N ASP A 68 12.17 5.52 3.79
CA ASP A 68 12.29 4.85 5.09
C ASP A 68 10.94 4.30 5.52
N THR A 69 10.92 3.05 5.94
CA THR A 69 9.71 2.38 6.39
C THR A 69 9.92 1.81 7.79
N LEU A 70 8.83 1.64 8.54
CA LEU A 70 8.87 1.05 9.87
C LEU A 70 9.19 -0.44 9.80
N THR A 71 8.62 -1.13 8.81
CA THR A 71 8.86 -2.55 8.59
C THR A 71 10.00 -2.73 7.61
N GLN A 72 10.94 -3.60 7.93
CA GLN A 72 12.10 -3.86 7.07
C GLN A 72 12.06 -5.30 6.57
N SER A 73 12.03 -5.46 5.25
CA SER A 73 12.12 -6.75 4.59
C SER A 73 13.36 -6.75 3.72
N LYS A 74 14.25 -7.69 3.96
CA LYS A 74 15.49 -7.79 3.18
C LYS A 74 15.19 -8.04 1.70
N LEU A 75 14.22 -8.90 1.40
CA LEU A 75 13.83 -9.20 0.03
C LEU A 75 13.29 -7.96 -0.68
N ILE A 76 12.43 -7.19 -0.01
CA ILE A 76 11.86 -5.97 -0.58
C ILE A 76 12.96 -4.91 -0.76
N ALA A 77 13.87 -4.79 0.21
CA ALA A 77 14.98 -3.84 0.10
C ALA A 77 15.87 -4.13 -1.09
N GLU A 78 16.15 -5.40 -1.36
CA GLU A 78 16.96 -5.80 -2.51
C GLU A 78 16.27 -5.49 -3.83
N LYS A 79 14.96 -5.69 -3.90
CA LYS A 79 14.19 -5.53 -5.13
C LYS A 79 13.76 -4.10 -5.41
N PHE A 80 13.36 -3.36 -4.37
CA PHE A 80 12.74 -2.04 -4.53
C PHE A 80 13.51 -0.90 -3.86
N GLY A 81 14.55 -1.21 -3.09
CA GLY A 81 15.29 -0.19 -2.38
C GLY A 81 14.58 0.38 -1.16
N THR A 82 13.57 -0.31 -0.66
CA THR A 82 12.82 0.08 0.53
C THR A 82 12.46 -1.16 1.34
N GLY A 83 12.24 -1.00 2.64
CA GLY A 83 12.00 -2.12 3.55
C GLY A 83 10.58 -2.70 3.49
N SER A 84 9.61 -1.95 3.00
CA SER A 84 8.22 -2.41 2.91
C SER A 84 7.52 -1.69 1.76
N LEU A 85 7.04 -2.47 0.80
CA LEU A 85 6.38 -1.92 -0.38
C LEU A 85 5.09 -1.18 0.00
N ALA A 86 4.26 -1.78 0.86
CA ALA A 86 3.00 -1.19 1.25
C ALA A 86 3.20 0.15 1.99
N GLU A 87 4.13 0.17 2.94
CA GLU A 87 4.41 1.40 3.69
C GLU A 87 5.01 2.48 2.79
N ALA A 88 5.94 2.11 1.92
CA ALA A 88 6.56 3.07 1.01
C ALA A 88 5.56 3.66 0.02
N ALA A 89 4.67 2.82 -0.54
CA ALA A 89 3.65 3.29 -1.46
C ALA A 89 2.67 4.24 -0.77
N ALA A 90 2.26 3.91 0.46
CA ALA A 90 1.37 4.77 1.23
C ALA A 90 2.01 6.14 1.48
N LEU A 91 3.26 6.15 1.93
CA LEU A 91 3.97 7.39 2.22
C LEU A 91 4.16 8.25 0.97
N ALA A 92 4.58 7.63 -0.14
CA ALA A 92 4.79 8.35 -1.38
C ALA A 92 3.49 8.97 -1.91
N ALA A 93 2.39 8.22 -1.86
CA ALA A 93 1.11 8.68 -2.38
C ALA A 93 0.40 9.68 -1.47
N ALA A 94 0.68 9.64 -0.16
CA ALA A 94 0.09 10.59 0.78
C ALA A 94 0.72 11.99 0.68
N GLY A 95 1.88 12.11 0.03
CA GLY A 95 2.47 13.41 -0.29
C GLY A 95 3.36 13.98 0.81
N PRO A 96 3.61 15.30 0.77
CA PRO A 96 4.50 15.93 1.72
C PRO A 96 4.06 15.71 3.18
N ARG A 97 5.06 15.58 4.04
CA ARG A 97 4.87 15.39 5.48
C ARG A 97 4.07 14.13 5.83
N ALA A 98 4.08 13.13 4.94
CA ALA A 98 3.37 11.88 5.17
C ALA A 98 3.98 11.11 6.34
N ARG A 99 3.10 10.48 7.12
CA ARG A 99 3.50 9.61 8.22
C ARG A 99 2.60 8.40 8.25
N LEU A 100 3.13 7.29 8.71
CA LEU A 100 2.32 6.09 8.90
C LEU A 100 1.46 6.26 10.15
N ILE A 101 0.15 6.05 10.00
CA ILE A 101 -0.79 6.10 11.11
C ILE A 101 -1.19 4.70 11.57
N ALA A 102 -0.84 3.71 10.78
CA ALA A 102 -1.00 2.30 11.13
C ALA A 102 0.18 1.54 10.58
N SER A 103 0.76 0.66 11.38
CA SER A 103 1.86 -0.17 10.92
C SER A 103 1.36 -1.24 9.96
N LEU A 104 2.30 -1.94 9.33
CA LEU A 104 1.99 -2.95 8.34
C LEU A 104 1.07 -4.03 8.89
N ALA A 105 -0.01 -4.30 8.16
CA ALA A 105 -0.90 -5.42 8.42
C ALA A 105 -0.74 -6.45 7.31
N VAL A 106 -0.88 -7.73 7.66
CA VAL A 106 -0.66 -8.83 6.73
C VAL A 106 -1.91 -9.71 6.73
N SER A 107 -2.36 -10.12 5.54
CA SER A 107 -3.47 -11.07 5.45
C SER A 107 -3.08 -12.41 6.05
N GLN A 108 -4.07 -13.19 6.48
CA GLN A 108 -3.82 -14.47 7.15
C GLN A 108 -3.04 -15.43 6.25
N ASP A 109 -3.33 -15.43 4.95
CA ASP A 109 -2.64 -16.28 3.99
C ASP A 109 -1.28 -15.69 3.53
N ARG A 110 -0.92 -14.50 4.02
CA ARG A 110 0.34 -13.81 3.75
C ARG A 110 0.54 -13.40 2.28
N THR A 111 -0.53 -13.30 1.52
CA THR A 111 -0.45 -12.87 0.12
C THR A 111 -0.61 -11.36 -0.04
N ALA A 112 -1.11 -10.66 0.97
CA ALA A 112 -1.36 -9.23 0.91
C ALA A 112 -0.86 -8.52 2.16
N THR A 113 -0.35 -7.30 1.98
CA THR A 113 0.03 -6.41 3.07
C THR A 113 -0.61 -5.05 2.83
N ALA A 114 -0.91 -4.33 3.90
CA ALA A 114 -1.47 -2.99 3.82
C ALA A 114 -0.90 -2.10 4.92
N ALA A 115 -0.74 -0.84 4.60
CA ALA A 115 -0.34 0.19 5.56
C ALA A 115 -1.08 1.47 5.21
N ILE A 116 -1.37 2.29 6.20
CA ILE A 116 -2.07 3.55 5.97
C ILE A 116 -1.17 4.70 6.39
N ALA A 117 -1.03 5.67 5.50
CA ALA A 117 -0.29 6.90 5.76
C ALA A 117 -1.21 8.10 5.63
N GLU A 118 -0.88 9.15 6.37
CA GLU A 118 -1.57 10.42 6.28
C GLU A 118 -0.55 11.49 5.93
N GLY A 119 -0.90 12.35 4.98
CA GLY A 119 -0.03 13.44 4.53
C GLY A 119 -0.85 14.56 3.95
N ASP A 120 -0.15 15.53 3.35
CA ASP A 120 -0.79 16.74 2.82
C ASP A 120 -1.46 16.53 1.47
N GLY A 121 -1.27 15.35 0.87
CA GLY A 121 -1.76 15.07 -0.47
C GLY A 121 -0.73 15.41 -1.53
N PRO A 122 -0.98 14.95 -2.76
CA PRO A 122 -0.04 15.18 -3.86
C PRO A 122 0.08 16.64 -4.25
#